data_31ce785b633d19193e543025b6f3f972
#
_entry.id   31ce785b633d19193e543025b6f3f972
#
_cell.length_a   1.000
_cell.length_b   1.000
_cell.length_c   1.000
_cell.angle_alpha   90.00
_cell.angle_beta   90.00
_cell.angle_gamma   90.00
#
_symmetry.space_group_name_H-M   'P 1'
#
loop_
_entity.id
_entity.type
_entity.pdbx_description
1 polymer ?
#
loop_
_entity_poly.entity_id
_entity_poly.type
_entity_poly.pdbx_seq_one_letter_code
_entity_poly.pdbx_strand_id
1 'polypeptide(L)'
;MNETEVPFVRQLNLLTQKPILYVLNTSAATSNAAAETKAKVPGPFVEIDPVFGTGLDTLIEKAYETLGLITFFTTGEDETRAWTIVKGSAAPAAGAAIHTDFREKFIRAEVIPWDTLLAVGSYAAAREQGLLRTEGREYVVRDGDVIEFKI
;
A
#
# COMPACT_ATOMS: atom_id res chain seq x y z
N MET A 1 18.05 10.40 -19.25
CA MET A 1 16.69 10.38 -19.79
C MET A 1 16.00 11.64 -19.32
N ASN A 2 15.52 12.49 -20.23
CA ASN A 2 14.88 13.75 -19.90
C ASN A 2 13.44 13.52 -19.45
N GLU A 3 12.88 14.42 -18.62
CA GLU A 3 11.49 14.31 -18.11
C GLU A 3 10.44 14.16 -19.23
N THR A 4 10.71 14.73 -20.40
CA THR A 4 9.84 14.65 -21.59
C THR A 4 9.86 13.29 -22.28
N GLU A 5 10.91 12.49 -22.10
CA GLU A 5 11.07 11.18 -22.73
C GLU A 5 10.44 10.04 -21.90
N VAL A 6 10.31 10.26 -20.59
CA VAL A 6 9.79 9.27 -19.62
C VAL A 6 8.41 8.72 -20.02
N PRO A 7 7.41 9.53 -20.45
CA PRO A 7 6.10 9.02 -20.82
C PRO A 7 6.15 8.05 -22.02
N PHE A 8 6.98 8.37 -23.03
CA PHE A 8 7.09 7.51 -24.22
C PHE A 8 7.77 6.17 -23.92
N VAL A 9 8.82 6.20 -23.09
CA VAL A 9 9.53 4.98 -22.73
C VAL A 9 8.69 4.10 -21.82
N ARG A 10 7.84 4.67 -20.95
CA ARG A 10 6.89 3.92 -20.13
C ARG A 10 5.88 3.12 -20.96
N GLN A 11 5.46 3.62 -22.12
CA GLN A 11 4.55 2.91 -23.02
C GLN A 11 5.14 1.63 -23.58
N LEU A 12 6.47 1.53 -23.66
CA LEU A 12 7.16 0.33 -24.12
C LEU A 12 7.15 -0.81 -23.08
N ASN A 13 6.74 -0.55 -21.85
CA ASN A 13 6.66 -1.53 -20.76
C ASN A 13 7.94 -2.37 -20.56
N LEU A 14 9.10 -1.75 -20.75
CA LEU A 14 10.41 -2.43 -20.66
C LEU A 14 10.63 -2.97 -19.25
N LEU A 15 11.04 -4.24 -19.16
CA LEU A 15 11.37 -4.87 -17.87
C LEU A 15 12.49 -4.14 -17.13
N THR A 16 13.46 -3.58 -17.88
CA THR A 16 14.58 -2.81 -17.33
C THR A 16 14.18 -1.49 -16.67
N GLN A 17 12.94 -1.05 -16.86
CA GLN A 17 12.39 0.15 -16.22
C GLN A 17 11.53 -0.14 -14.99
N LYS A 18 11.25 -1.41 -14.76
CA LYS A 18 10.46 -1.80 -13.59
C LYS A 18 11.35 -1.80 -12.35
N PRO A 19 10.81 -1.40 -11.19
CA PRO A 19 11.55 -1.56 -9.93
C PRO A 19 11.85 -3.03 -9.71
N ILE A 20 13.04 -3.31 -9.19
CA ILE A 20 13.52 -4.68 -8.94
C ILE A 20 13.75 -4.82 -7.44
N LEU A 21 13.15 -5.85 -6.85
CA LEU A 21 13.42 -6.31 -5.50
C LEU A 21 14.07 -7.69 -5.60
N TYR A 22 15.28 -7.82 -5.07
CA TYR A 22 15.99 -9.09 -5.05
C TYR A 22 15.58 -9.91 -3.82
N VAL A 23 15.39 -11.21 -4.01
CA VAL A 23 15.06 -12.13 -2.93
C VAL A 23 16.20 -13.15 -2.82
N LEU A 24 16.88 -13.15 -1.66
CA LEU A 24 17.91 -14.10 -1.35
C LEU A 24 17.30 -15.28 -0.58
N ASN A 25 17.25 -16.44 -1.24
CA ASN A 25 16.81 -17.67 -0.61
C ASN A 25 17.96 -18.20 0.26
N THR A 26 17.82 -18.09 1.58
CA THR A 26 18.81 -18.54 2.54
C THR A 26 18.30 -19.78 3.25
N SER A 27 19.07 -20.87 3.22
CA SER A 27 18.88 -22.00 4.11
C SER A 27 20.01 -22.04 5.14
N ALA A 28 19.81 -22.68 6.26
CA ALA A 28 20.81 -22.81 7.32
C ALA A 28 22.16 -23.37 6.82
N ALA A 29 22.17 -24.07 5.68
CA ALA A 29 23.38 -24.65 5.06
C ALA A 29 24.20 -23.65 4.22
N THR A 30 23.68 -22.44 3.93
CA THR A 30 24.29 -21.51 2.95
C THR A 30 24.83 -20.22 3.56
N SER A 31 25.05 -20.15 4.87
CA SER A 31 25.43 -18.92 5.58
C SER A 31 26.70 -18.22 5.06
N ASN A 32 27.71 -18.96 4.59
CA ASN A 32 28.95 -18.36 4.06
C ASN A 32 28.80 -17.86 2.61
N ALA A 33 28.04 -18.54 1.76
CA ALA A 33 27.75 -18.10 0.40
C ALA A 33 26.83 -16.86 0.37
N ALA A 34 26.05 -16.65 1.44
CA ALA A 34 25.14 -15.51 1.55
C ALA A 34 25.89 -14.17 1.58
N ALA A 35 27.02 -14.07 2.28
CA ALA A 35 27.77 -12.82 2.38
C ALA A 35 28.36 -12.35 1.04
N GLU A 36 28.93 -13.27 0.26
CA GLU A 36 29.44 -12.95 -1.09
C GLU A 36 28.32 -12.60 -2.07
N THR A 37 27.18 -13.28 -1.96
CA THR A 37 26.02 -13.02 -2.82
C THR A 37 25.43 -11.66 -2.52
N LYS A 38 25.27 -11.29 -1.22
CA LYS A 38 24.79 -9.97 -0.79
C LYS A 38 25.65 -8.83 -1.36
N ALA A 39 26.98 -9.00 -1.36
CA ALA A 39 27.89 -7.99 -1.88
C ALA A 39 27.75 -7.77 -3.40
N LYS A 40 27.16 -8.70 -4.14
CA LYS A 40 26.97 -8.65 -5.59
C LYS A 40 25.58 -8.19 -6.03
N VAL A 41 24.62 -8.06 -5.07
CA VAL A 41 23.25 -7.59 -5.38
C VAL A 41 23.26 -6.09 -5.64
N PRO A 42 22.82 -5.63 -6.84
CA PRO A 42 22.94 -4.21 -7.22
C PRO A 42 21.79 -3.32 -6.72
N GLY A 43 20.92 -3.82 -5.85
CA GLY A 43 19.72 -3.09 -5.40
C GLY A 43 19.16 -3.58 -4.07
N PRO A 44 17.94 -3.16 -3.71
CA PRO A 44 17.29 -3.59 -2.48
C PRO A 44 17.05 -5.11 -2.51
N PHE A 45 17.33 -5.76 -1.39
CA PHE A 45 17.12 -7.20 -1.26
C PHE A 45 16.45 -7.55 0.08
N VAL A 46 15.82 -8.71 0.10
CA VAL A 46 15.26 -9.35 1.29
C VAL A 46 15.79 -10.78 1.38
N GLU A 47 16.10 -11.22 2.57
CA GLU A 47 16.47 -12.60 2.85
C GLU A 47 15.23 -13.36 3.31
N ILE A 48 15.00 -14.50 2.72
CA ILE A 48 13.91 -15.40 3.13
C ILE A 48 14.42 -16.82 3.35
N ASP A 49 13.84 -17.50 4.30
CA ASP A 49 13.92 -18.95 4.40
C ASP A 49 12.54 -19.54 4.08
N PRO A 50 12.35 -20.12 2.88
CA PRO A 50 11.03 -20.62 2.48
C PRO A 50 10.59 -21.87 3.25
N VAL A 51 11.53 -22.57 3.89
CA VAL A 51 11.22 -23.76 4.70
C VAL A 51 10.62 -23.39 6.04
N PHE A 52 11.18 -22.35 6.69
CA PHE A 52 10.73 -21.87 7.99
C PHE A 52 9.80 -20.66 7.91
N GLY A 53 9.59 -20.10 6.70
CA GLY A 53 8.77 -18.90 6.49
C GLY A 53 9.39 -17.61 7.03
N THR A 54 10.65 -17.63 7.43
CA THR A 54 11.34 -16.44 7.95
C THR A 54 11.58 -15.42 6.84
N GLY A 55 11.32 -14.14 7.11
CA GLY A 55 11.52 -13.02 6.18
C GLY A 55 10.38 -12.78 5.20
N LEU A 56 9.29 -13.56 5.26
CA LEU A 56 8.12 -13.35 4.38
C LEU A 56 7.42 -12.03 4.66
N ASP A 57 7.27 -11.64 5.93
CA ASP A 57 6.65 -10.36 6.30
C ASP A 57 7.47 -9.19 5.73
N THR A 58 8.80 -9.25 5.89
CA THR A 58 9.73 -8.25 5.32
C THR A 58 9.66 -8.22 3.80
N LEU A 59 9.47 -9.36 3.14
CA LEU A 59 9.29 -9.42 1.69
C LEU A 59 8.02 -8.68 1.25
N ILE A 60 6.91 -8.88 1.97
CA ILE A 60 5.64 -8.20 1.68
C ILE A 60 5.80 -6.69 1.86
N GLU A 61 6.36 -6.25 2.98
CA GLU A 61 6.61 -4.83 3.26
C GLU A 61 7.48 -4.18 2.17
N LYS A 62 8.60 -4.82 1.81
CA LYS A 62 9.51 -4.30 0.78
C LYS A 62 8.91 -4.33 -0.61
N ALA A 63 8.05 -5.29 -0.92
CA ALA A 63 7.30 -5.31 -2.19
C ALA A 63 6.34 -4.11 -2.27
N TYR A 64 5.57 -3.82 -1.21
CA TYR A 64 4.70 -2.66 -1.14
C TYR A 64 5.47 -1.34 -1.26
N GLU A 65 6.59 -1.19 -0.52
CA GLU A 65 7.47 -0.02 -0.64
C GLU A 65 7.99 0.15 -2.07
N THR A 66 8.49 -0.93 -2.67
CA THR A 66 9.08 -0.92 -4.02
C THR A 66 8.06 -0.55 -5.09
N LEU A 67 6.82 -0.97 -4.92
CA LEU A 67 5.71 -0.66 -5.83
C LEU A 67 5.03 0.68 -5.49
N GLY A 68 5.39 1.31 -4.38
CA GLY A 68 4.75 2.53 -3.90
C GLY A 68 3.28 2.32 -3.55
N LEU A 69 2.94 1.18 -2.94
CA LEU A 69 1.58 0.83 -2.57
C LEU A 69 1.29 1.17 -1.11
N ILE A 70 0.04 1.46 -0.83
CA ILE A 70 -0.51 1.62 0.51
C ILE A 70 -1.84 0.89 0.62
N THR A 71 -2.27 0.63 1.84
CA THR A 71 -3.54 -0.02 2.14
C THR A 71 -4.47 0.94 2.90
N PHE A 72 -5.72 1.02 2.48
CA PHE A 72 -6.79 1.62 3.26
C PHE A 72 -7.91 0.59 3.51
N PHE A 73 -8.79 0.87 4.44
CA PHE A 73 -9.87 -0.03 4.83
C PHE A 73 -11.23 0.62 4.61
N THR A 74 -12.21 -0.22 4.32
CA THR A 74 -13.63 0.11 4.49
C THR A 74 -14.21 -0.84 5.52
N THR A 75 -15.08 -0.35 6.39
CA THR A 75 -15.81 -1.20 7.32
C THR A 75 -17.26 -0.79 7.35
N GLY A 76 -18.14 -1.78 7.32
CA GLY A 76 -19.60 -1.69 7.41
C GLY A 76 -20.09 -2.66 8.47
N GLU A 77 -21.43 -2.85 8.52
CA GLU A 77 -22.06 -3.79 9.47
C GLU A 77 -21.66 -5.23 9.18
N ASP A 78 -21.56 -5.59 7.89
CA ASP A 78 -21.37 -6.97 7.46
C ASP A 78 -19.92 -7.30 7.06
N GLU A 79 -19.13 -6.30 6.65
CA GLU A 79 -17.80 -6.55 6.08
C GLU A 79 -16.78 -5.47 6.47
N THR A 80 -15.57 -5.92 6.78
CA THR A 80 -14.36 -5.08 6.81
C THR A 80 -13.42 -5.55 5.71
N ARG A 81 -12.97 -4.64 4.85
CA ARG A 81 -12.15 -4.97 3.69
C ARG A 81 -10.95 -4.04 3.54
N ALA A 82 -9.81 -4.63 3.18
CA ALA A 82 -8.59 -3.91 2.82
C ALA A 82 -8.53 -3.69 1.30
N TRP A 83 -8.10 -2.49 0.92
CA TRP A 83 -7.95 -2.06 -0.47
C TRP A 83 -6.55 -1.53 -0.70
N THR A 84 -5.91 -2.00 -1.75
CA THR A 84 -4.56 -1.57 -2.11
C THR A 84 -4.63 -0.50 -3.21
N ILE A 85 -3.91 0.61 -2.99
CA ILE A 85 -3.82 1.73 -3.94
C ILE A 85 -2.38 2.22 -4.03
N VAL A 86 -2.09 3.03 -5.05
CA VAL A 86 -0.79 3.68 -5.19
C VAL A 86 -0.70 4.83 -4.18
N LYS A 87 0.42 4.95 -3.50
CA LYS A 87 0.75 6.05 -2.58
C LYS A 87 0.60 7.39 -3.29
N GLY A 88 -0.06 8.33 -2.64
CA GLY A 88 -0.37 9.63 -3.23
C GLY A 88 -1.71 9.70 -3.96
N SER A 89 -2.48 8.60 -3.99
CA SER A 89 -3.84 8.62 -4.55
C SER A 89 -4.77 9.52 -3.75
N ALA A 90 -5.52 10.38 -4.44
CA ALA A 90 -6.59 11.17 -3.83
C ALA A 90 -7.84 10.32 -3.56
N ALA A 91 -8.68 10.76 -2.63
CA ALA A 91 -9.87 10.02 -2.18
C ALA A 91 -10.79 9.51 -3.32
N PRO A 92 -11.11 10.26 -4.38
CA PRO A 92 -11.91 9.73 -5.49
C PRO A 92 -11.20 8.59 -6.23
N ALA A 93 -9.87 8.66 -6.39
CA ALA A 93 -9.09 7.62 -7.04
C ALA A 93 -9.01 6.35 -6.16
N ALA A 94 -8.90 6.52 -4.84
CA ALA A 94 -8.99 5.42 -3.87
C ALA A 94 -10.38 4.76 -3.92
N GLY A 95 -11.45 5.54 -3.94
CA GLY A 95 -12.81 5.02 -4.09
C GLY A 95 -13.02 4.20 -5.37
N ALA A 96 -12.34 4.57 -6.46
CA ALA A 96 -12.41 3.82 -7.71
C ALA A 96 -11.84 2.38 -7.61
N ALA A 97 -10.98 2.10 -6.64
CA ALA A 97 -10.52 0.75 -6.35
C ALA A 97 -11.65 -0.16 -5.84
N ILE A 98 -12.70 0.43 -5.26
CA ILE A 98 -13.90 -0.27 -4.80
C ILE A 98 -14.87 -0.42 -5.97
N HIS A 99 -15.26 0.72 -6.55
CA HIS A 99 -16.15 0.79 -7.72
C HIS A 99 -16.01 2.16 -8.39
N THR A 100 -16.19 2.22 -9.71
CA THR A 100 -16.08 3.44 -10.51
C THR A 100 -17.00 4.57 -10.03
N ASP A 101 -18.18 4.24 -9.54
CA ASP A 101 -19.16 5.21 -9.02
C ASP A 101 -18.59 6.06 -7.89
N PHE A 102 -17.75 5.50 -7.02
CA PHE A 102 -17.14 6.25 -5.93
C PHE A 102 -16.18 7.35 -6.43
N ARG A 103 -15.65 7.20 -7.63
CA ARG A 103 -14.86 8.24 -8.30
C ARG A 103 -15.73 9.31 -8.94
N GLU A 104 -16.74 8.88 -9.68
CA GLU A 104 -17.57 9.75 -10.51
C GLU A 104 -18.52 10.61 -9.66
N LYS A 105 -19.17 9.96 -8.69
CA LYS A 105 -20.20 10.58 -7.83
C LYS A 105 -19.66 11.03 -6.47
N PHE A 106 -18.34 11.07 -6.28
CA PHE A 106 -17.72 11.41 -5.02
C PHE A 106 -18.18 12.77 -4.50
N ILE A 107 -18.70 12.80 -3.30
CA ILE A 107 -19.09 14.01 -2.56
C ILE A 107 -18.02 14.33 -1.51
N ARG A 108 -17.78 13.41 -0.58
CA ARG A 108 -16.81 13.53 0.51
C ARG A 108 -16.40 12.14 1.03
N ALA A 109 -15.37 12.11 1.86
CA ALA A 109 -14.97 10.93 2.61
C ALA A 109 -14.99 11.24 4.12
N GLU A 110 -15.46 10.30 4.93
CA GLU A 110 -15.28 10.32 6.38
C GLU A 110 -14.11 9.39 6.69
N VAL A 111 -13.07 9.91 7.32
CA VAL A 111 -11.77 9.23 7.48
C VAL A 111 -11.36 9.19 8.94
N ILE A 112 -10.89 8.03 9.38
CA ILE A 112 -10.30 7.82 10.70
C ILE A 112 -9.12 6.82 10.57
N PRO A 113 -7.98 7.02 11.26
CA PRO A 113 -6.94 5.99 11.32
C PRO A 113 -7.46 4.71 12.00
N TRP A 114 -7.02 3.55 11.48
CA TRP A 114 -7.49 2.24 11.97
C TRP A 114 -7.20 2.00 13.46
N ASP A 115 -6.05 2.43 13.94
CA ASP A 115 -5.64 2.33 15.35
C ASP A 115 -6.53 3.17 16.27
N THR A 116 -6.87 4.38 15.83
CA THR A 116 -7.78 5.27 16.51
C THR A 116 -9.21 4.67 16.57
N LEU A 117 -9.69 4.10 15.45
CA LEU A 117 -11.00 3.45 15.41
C LEU A 117 -11.06 2.25 16.35
N LEU A 118 -10.00 1.42 16.38
CA LEU A 118 -9.91 0.28 17.31
C LEU A 118 -9.90 0.72 18.77
N ALA A 119 -9.16 1.79 19.10
CA ALA A 119 -9.09 2.31 20.46
C ALA A 119 -10.46 2.82 20.95
N VAL A 120 -11.26 3.43 20.07
CA VAL A 120 -12.59 3.96 20.38
C VAL A 120 -13.68 2.90 20.32
N GLY A 121 -13.49 1.84 19.54
CA GLY A 121 -14.33 0.65 19.46
C GLY A 121 -15.50 0.73 18.48
N SER A 122 -15.94 1.92 18.02
CA SER A 122 -17.00 2.03 17.03
C SER A 122 -17.00 3.36 16.28
N TYR A 123 -17.58 3.38 15.09
CA TYR A 123 -17.82 4.62 14.32
C TYR A 123 -18.72 5.63 15.05
N ALA A 124 -19.75 5.12 15.77
CA ALA A 124 -20.65 5.97 16.53
C ALA A 124 -19.89 6.73 17.63
N ALA A 125 -19.07 6.02 18.41
CA ALA A 125 -18.26 6.62 19.45
C ALA A 125 -17.17 7.56 18.85
N ALA A 126 -16.58 7.22 17.72
CA ALA A 126 -15.62 8.07 17.02
C ALA A 126 -16.27 9.39 16.56
N ARG A 127 -17.53 9.33 16.10
CA ARG A 127 -18.30 10.52 15.68
C ARG A 127 -18.66 11.41 16.88
N GLU A 128 -19.12 10.83 17.97
CA GLU A 128 -19.44 11.57 19.22
C GLU A 128 -18.22 12.28 19.80
N GLN A 129 -17.04 11.66 19.66
CA GLN A 129 -15.77 12.23 20.12
C GLN A 129 -15.11 13.19 19.11
N GLY A 130 -15.72 13.41 17.94
CA GLY A 130 -15.19 14.30 16.91
C GLY A 130 -13.88 13.80 16.25
N LEU A 131 -13.63 12.49 16.25
CA LEU A 131 -12.41 11.87 15.71
C LEU A 131 -12.52 11.54 14.21
N LEU A 132 -13.74 11.55 13.66
CA LEU A 132 -13.96 11.40 12.23
C LEU A 132 -13.65 12.72 11.51
N ARG A 133 -12.75 12.66 10.56
CA ARG A 133 -12.41 13.79 9.69
C ARG A 133 -13.28 13.73 8.44
N THR A 134 -13.84 14.85 8.04
CA THR A 134 -14.53 14.99 6.76
C THR A 134 -13.56 15.57 5.75
N GLU A 135 -13.29 14.82 4.68
CA GLU A 135 -12.29 15.13 3.68
C GLU A 135 -12.92 15.29 2.28
N GLY A 136 -12.36 16.20 1.50
CA GLY A 136 -12.81 16.51 0.14
C GLY A 136 -12.04 15.72 -0.93
N ARG A 137 -12.25 16.12 -2.20
CA ARG A 137 -11.68 15.45 -3.38
C ARG A 137 -10.14 15.45 -3.43
N GLU A 138 -9.51 16.45 -2.83
CA GLU A 138 -8.05 16.63 -2.84
C GLU A 138 -7.34 15.87 -1.70
N TYR A 139 -8.11 15.21 -0.83
CA TYR A 139 -7.52 14.44 0.26
C TYR A 139 -6.66 13.30 -0.28
N VAL A 140 -5.40 13.29 0.09
CA VAL A 140 -4.46 12.20 -0.23
C VAL A 140 -4.58 11.13 0.86
N VAL A 141 -5.04 9.95 0.45
CA VAL A 141 -5.24 8.81 1.34
C VAL A 141 -3.92 8.37 1.95
N ARG A 142 -3.95 8.07 3.25
CA ARG A 142 -2.81 7.58 4.02
C ARG A 142 -2.91 6.08 4.25
N ASP A 143 -1.77 5.44 4.43
CA ASP A 143 -1.72 4.03 4.82
C ASP A 143 -2.41 3.83 6.17
N GLY A 144 -3.31 2.84 6.22
CA GLY A 144 -4.09 2.56 7.42
C GLY A 144 -5.34 3.44 7.65
N ASP A 145 -5.70 4.33 6.73
CA ASP A 145 -6.97 5.05 6.82
C ASP A 145 -8.15 4.08 6.72
N VAL A 146 -9.15 4.26 7.57
CA VAL A 146 -10.47 3.64 7.44
C VAL A 146 -11.41 4.69 6.87
N ILE A 147 -12.02 4.41 5.73
CA ILE A 147 -12.72 5.41 4.91
C ILE A 147 -14.16 4.97 4.61
N GLU A 148 -15.10 5.87 4.87
CA GLU A 148 -16.46 5.78 4.37
C GLU A 148 -16.65 6.82 3.27
N PHE A 149 -16.85 6.39 2.04
CA PHE A 149 -17.10 7.26 0.89
C PHE A 149 -18.58 7.62 0.81
N LYS A 150 -18.87 8.90 0.66
CA LYS A 150 -20.21 9.42 0.41
C LYS A 150 -20.33 9.87 -1.05
N ILE A 151 -21.31 9.31 -1.74
CA ILE A 151 -21.60 9.54 -3.16
C ILE A 151 -23.07 9.99 -3.31
#